data_5344bc244333aab4e7bd89b3d9eb73ee
#
_entry.id   5344bc244333aab4e7bd89b3d9eb73ee
#
_cell.length_a   1.000
_cell.length_b   1.000
_cell.length_c   1.000
_cell.angle_alpha   90.00
_cell.angle_beta   90.00
_cell.angle_gamma   90.00
#
_symmetry.space_group_name_H-M   'P 1'
#
loop_
_entity.id
_entity.type
_entity.pdbx_description
1 polymer ?
#
loop_
_entity_poly.entity_id
_entity_poly.type
_entity_poly.pdbx_seq_one_letter_code
_entity_poly.pdbx_strand_id
1 'polypeptide(L)'
;CGIPSEVSRAMLRGWHANNGVVLGNPRLGFVCTGQTVDGQPGLEGYYKEWDHDLAPEERLQFSPGERCPPFQADLAPRLPGNTWPEERLQKVLRNYAMEYVTSIVPETIRVLGPEEGGHLAGAAARTPRTKLWPNRLVNAVTNEWPSVAWPGGSHT
;
A
#
# COMPACT_ATOMS: atom_id res chain seq x y z
N CYS A 1 -2.30 8.82 14.27
CA CYS A 1 -3.15 7.79 13.67
C CYS A 1 -3.65 6.88 14.80
N GLY A 2 -4.96 6.62 14.89
CA GLY A 2 -5.56 5.81 15.97
C GLY A 2 -5.57 4.31 15.69
N ILE A 3 -4.91 3.85 14.64
CA ILE A 3 -4.86 2.43 14.26
C ILE A 3 -3.59 1.82 14.86
N PRO A 4 -3.70 0.68 15.59
CA PRO A 4 -2.54 -0.05 16.10
C PRO A 4 -1.60 -0.50 14.98
N SER A 5 -0.30 -0.51 15.24
CA SER A 5 0.70 -0.92 14.24
C SER A 5 0.52 -2.37 13.78
N GLU A 6 -0.05 -3.21 14.61
CA GLU A 6 -0.39 -4.61 14.29
C GLU A 6 -1.35 -4.72 13.10
N VAL A 7 -2.33 -3.80 12.96
CA VAL A 7 -3.24 -3.76 11.81
C VAL A 7 -2.46 -3.47 10.53
N SER A 8 -1.61 -2.43 10.56
CA SER A 8 -0.74 -2.10 9.42
C SER A 8 0.19 -3.27 9.05
N ARG A 9 0.80 -3.92 10.05
CA ARG A 9 1.67 -5.08 9.83
C ARG A 9 0.93 -6.27 9.25
N ALA A 10 -0.31 -6.53 9.67
CA ALA A 10 -1.14 -7.57 9.09
C ALA A 10 -1.47 -7.28 7.61
N MET A 11 -1.80 -6.03 7.30
CA MET A 11 -2.02 -5.59 5.91
C MET A 11 -0.76 -5.76 5.05
N LEU A 12 0.41 -5.38 5.56
CA LEU A 12 1.68 -5.55 4.85
C LEU A 12 2.01 -7.03 4.58
N ARG A 13 1.69 -7.93 5.52
CA ARG A 13 1.85 -9.37 5.29
C ARG A 13 0.96 -9.88 4.17
N GLY A 14 -0.31 -9.46 4.15
CA GLY A 14 -1.27 -9.88 3.13
C GLY A 14 -0.99 -9.31 1.73
N TRP A 15 -0.38 -8.14 1.65
CA TRP A 15 -0.14 -7.42 0.40
C TRP A 15 1.30 -7.50 -0.05
N HIS A 16 2.19 -6.77 0.61
CA HIS A 16 3.57 -6.63 0.13
C HIS A 16 4.36 -7.93 0.27
N ALA A 17 4.26 -8.61 1.40
CA ALA A 17 4.96 -9.86 1.60
C ALA A 17 4.42 -11.00 0.72
N ASN A 18 3.14 -10.93 0.33
CA ASN A 18 2.52 -11.94 -0.52
C ASN A 18 2.86 -11.79 -2.01
N ASN A 19 3.47 -10.69 -2.42
CA ASN A 19 3.82 -10.47 -3.83
C ASN A 19 4.76 -11.55 -4.37
N GLY A 20 5.70 -12.05 -3.58
CA GLY A 20 6.56 -13.15 -3.97
C GLY A 20 5.78 -14.41 -4.34
N VAL A 21 4.74 -14.73 -3.57
CA VAL A 21 3.85 -15.87 -3.83
C VAL A 21 3.06 -15.66 -5.13
N VAL A 22 2.45 -14.49 -5.29
CA VAL A 22 1.65 -14.16 -6.49
C VAL A 22 2.49 -14.17 -7.76
N LEU A 23 3.73 -13.71 -7.67
CA LEU A 23 4.67 -13.67 -8.79
C LEU A 23 5.41 -14.99 -9.03
N GLY A 24 5.20 -16.01 -8.18
CA GLY A 24 5.92 -17.29 -8.28
C GLY A 24 7.41 -17.17 -7.97
N ASN A 25 7.81 -16.14 -7.23
CA ASN A 25 9.19 -15.93 -6.79
C ASN A 25 9.30 -16.13 -5.26
N PRO A 26 9.64 -17.34 -4.80
CA PRO A 26 9.71 -17.64 -3.36
C PRO A 26 10.82 -16.87 -2.62
N ARG A 27 11.78 -16.28 -3.35
CA ARG A 27 12.89 -15.51 -2.79
C ARG A 27 12.60 -14.03 -2.66
N LEU A 28 11.44 -13.54 -3.16
CA LEU A 28 11.05 -12.15 -3.09
C LEU A 28 10.32 -11.84 -1.79
N GLY A 29 10.82 -10.87 -1.05
CA GLY A 29 10.18 -10.34 0.15
C GLY A 29 10.17 -8.82 0.18
N PHE A 30 9.57 -8.25 1.22
CA PHE A 30 9.45 -6.82 1.42
C PHE A 30 10.14 -6.38 2.72
N VAL A 31 10.97 -5.36 2.63
CA VAL A 31 11.60 -4.68 3.77
C VAL A 31 10.87 -3.36 3.99
N CYS A 32 10.15 -3.25 5.11
CA CYS A 32 9.45 -2.04 5.51
C CYS A 32 10.40 -1.16 6.34
N THR A 33 10.69 0.04 5.87
CA THR A 33 11.60 0.98 6.52
C THR A 33 10.89 2.10 7.26
N GLY A 34 9.58 2.29 7.01
CA GLY A 34 8.75 3.27 7.69
C GLY A 34 7.27 2.97 7.61
N GLN A 35 6.51 3.39 8.64
CA GLN A 35 5.05 3.33 8.70
C GLN A 35 4.49 4.56 9.40
N THR A 36 3.42 5.15 8.87
CA THR A 36 2.73 6.28 9.50
C THR A 36 2.15 5.95 10.87
N VAL A 37 1.75 4.70 11.08
CA VAL A 37 1.23 4.23 12.38
C VAL A 37 2.30 4.20 13.47
N ASP A 38 3.57 4.11 13.09
CA ASP A 38 4.73 4.15 14.01
C ASP A 38 5.32 5.58 14.10
N GLY A 39 4.62 6.60 13.60
CA GLY A 39 5.02 8.01 13.69
C GLY A 39 5.95 8.48 12.55
N GLN A 40 6.18 7.68 11.53
CA GLN A 40 6.98 8.06 10.37
C GLN A 40 6.15 8.80 9.31
N PRO A 41 6.78 9.55 8.40
CA PRO A 41 6.07 10.38 7.42
C PRO A 41 5.18 9.60 6.46
N GLY A 42 5.55 8.36 6.13
CA GLY A 42 4.85 7.54 5.15
C GLY A 42 5.06 6.04 5.35
N LEU A 43 4.41 5.26 4.50
CA LEU A 43 4.76 3.88 4.30
C LEU A 43 5.94 3.84 3.32
N GLU A 44 7.08 3.40 3.80
CA GLU A 44 8.32 3.28 3.02
C GLU A 44 8.85 1.86 3.08
N GLY A 45 9.51 1.44 2.01
CA GLY A 45 10.12 0.13 1.95
C GLY A 45 10.57 -0.22 0.54
N TYR A 46 11.16 -1.38 0.41
CA TYR A 46 11.63 -1.89 -0.87
C TYR A 46 11.47 -3.41 -0.96
N TYR A 47 11.36 -3.91 -2.17
CA TYR A 47 11.43 -5.33 -2.44
C TYR A 47 12.87 -5.77 -2.56
N LYS A 48 13.15 -6.93 -1.98
CA LYS A 48 14.46 -7.56 -2.04
C LYS A 48 14.32 -9.02 -2.44
N GLU A 49 15.22 -9.49 -3.25
CA GLU A 49 15.39 -10.90 -3.57
C GLU A 49 16.54 -11.48 -2.77
N TRP A 50 16.29 -12.56 -2.06
CA TRP A 50 17.30 -13.28 -1.26
C TRP A 50 17.93 -14.41 -2.06
N ASP A 51 18.99 -14.96 -1.55
CA ASP A 51 19.72 -16.10 -2.14
C ASP A 51 19.08 -17.47 -1.83
N HIS A 52 18.02 -17.48 -1.02
CA HIS A 52 17.28 -18.67 -0.61
C HIS A 52 15.76 -18.42 -0.66
N ASP A 53 14.98 -19.48 -0.62
CA ASP A 53 13.53 -19.42 -0.53
C ASP A 53 13.11 -18.97 0.87
N LEU A 54 12.24 -17.96 0.92
CA LEU A 54 11.77 -17.37 2.16
C LEU A 54 10.61 -18.16 2.77
N ALA A 55 10.72 -18.49 4.05
CA ALA A 55 9.56 -18.90 4.84
C ALA A 55 8.52 -17.76 4.94
N PRO A 56 7.23 -18.06 5.17
CA PRO A 56 6.19 -17.05 5.23
C PRO A 56 6.49 -15.88 6.18
N GLU A 57 7.11 -16.14 7.32
CA GLU A 57 7.49 -15.16 8.33
C GLU A 57 8.66 -14.27 7.90
N GLU A 58 9.51 -14.73 6.99
CA GLU A 58 10.68 -14.01 6.50
C GLU A 58 10.35 -13.03 5.36
N ARG A 59 9.17 -13.19 4.74
CA ARG A 59 8.75 -12.37 3.60
C ARG A 59 8.46 -10.91 3.93
N LEU A 60 8.30 -10.58 5.21
CA LEU A 60 8.13 -9.23 5.70
C LEU A 60 9.16 -8.96 6.80
N GLN A 61 10.07 -8.05 6.51
CA GLN A 61 11.06 -7.59 7.49
C GLN A 61 10.78 -6.12 7.85
N PHE A 62 11.07 -5.75 9.09
CA PHE A 62 10.98 -4.37 9.56
C PHE A 62 12.37 -3.84 9.89
N SER A 63 12.77 -2.79 9.20
CA SER A 63 14.07 -2.10 9.39
C SER A 63 13.83 -0.60 9.52
N PRO A 64 13.23 -0.13 10.65
CA PRO A 64 12.90 1.28 10.83
C PRO A 64 14.13 2.17 10.73
N GLY A 65 14.05 3.21 9.90
CA GLY A 65 15.14 4.16 9.69
C GLY A 65 16.23 3.71 8.71
N GLU A 66 16.14 2.50 8.17
CA GLU A 66 16.97 2.11 7.05
C GLU A 66 16.59 2.94 5.81
N ARG A 67 17.58 3.37 5.05
CA ARG A 67 17.32 4.07 3.79
C ARG A 67 17.02 3.07 2.69
N CYS A 68 15.92 3.28 1.98
CA CYS A 68 15.65 2.54 0.76
C CYS A 68 16.81 2.72 -0.24
N PRO A 69 17.17 1.68 -1.01
CA PRO A 69 18.10 1.81 -2.10
C PRO A 69 17.64 2.93 -3.06
N PRO A 70 18.58 3.69 -3.66
CA PRO A 70 18.20 4.73 -4.60
C PRO A 70 17.45 4.13 -5.80
N PHE A 71 16.35 4.78 -6.20
CA PHE A 71 15.57 4.36 -7.36
C PHE A 71 16.39 4.46 -8.64
N GLN A 72 16.45 3.39 -9.40
CA GLN A 72 17.14 3.29 -10.69
C GLN A 72 16.10 3.15 -11.80
N ALA A 73 15.74 4.27 -12.44
CA ALA A 73 14.68 4.33 -13.45
C ALA A 73 14.95 3.50 -14.70
N ASP A 74 16.22 3.30 -15.04
CA ASP A 74 16.68 2.47 -16.15
C ASP A 74 16.51 0.97 -15.92
N LEU A 75 16.53 0.53 -14.66
CA LEU A 75 16.28 -0.85 -14.26
C LEU A 75 14.81 -1.12 -13.95
N ALA A 76 13.97 -0.09 -13.86
CA ALA A 76 12.55 -0.26 -13.56
C ALA A 76 11.86 -1.04 -14.70
N PRO A 77 11.08 -2.09 -14.38
CA PRO A 77 10.35 -2.84 -15.39
C PRO A 77 9.34 -1.91 -16.07
N ARG A 78 9.36 -1.90 -17.41
CA ARG A 78 8.40 -1.16 -18.22
C ARG A 78 7.31 -2.12 -18.65
N LEU A 79 6.08 -1.88 -18.22
CA LEU A 79 4.94 -2.60 -18.75
C LEU A 79 4.74 -2.22 -20.22
N PRO A 80 4.48 -3.20 -21.12
CA PRO A 80 4.13 -2.87 -22.49
C PRO A 80 2.89 -2.00 -22.50
N GLY A 81 2.97 -0.82 -23.13
CA GLY A 81 1.85 0.09 -23.28
C GLY A 81 0.68 -0.57 -24.02
N ASN A 82 -0.53 -0.22 -23.65
CA ASN A 82 -1.76 -0.63 -24.35
C ASN A 82 -2.09 -2.14 -24.33
N THR A 83 -1.58 -2.89 -23.36
CA THR A 83 -1.89 -4.33 -23.26
C THR A 83 -3.29 -4.61 -22.72
N TRP A 84 -3.92 -3.65 -22.04
CA TRP A 84 -5.25 -3.81 -21.46
C TRP A 84 -6.23 -2.79 -22.06
N PRO A 85 -7.43 -3.24 -22.46
CA PRO A 85 -8.53 -2.35 -22.79
C PRO A 85 -8.84 -1.41 -21.62
N GLU A 86 -9.24 -0.18 -21.91
CA GLU A 86 -9.55 0.85 -20.90
C GLU A 86 -10.56 0.35 -19.85
N GLU A 87 -11.60 -0.34 -20.27
CA GLU A 87 -12.60 -0.91 -19.36
C GLU A 87 -11.96 -1.88 -18.34
N ARG A 88 -11.04 -2.73 -18.81
CA ARG A 88 -10.30 -3.65 -17.94
C ARG A 88 -9.42 -2.90 -16.94
N LEU A 89 -8.73 -1.86 -17.39
CA LEU A 89 -7.89 -1.02 -16.55
C LEU A 89 -8.71 -0.34 -15.45
N GLN A 90 -9.83 0.27 -15.80
CA GLN A 90 -10.74 0.90 -14.84
C GLN A 90 -11.30 -0.09 -13.82
N LYS A 91 -11.65 -1.30 -14.26
CA LYS A 91 -12.09 -2.37 -13.37
C LYS A 91 -11.00 -2.77 -12.37
N VAL A 92 -9.77 -2.92 -12.82
CA VAL A 92 -8.63 -3.29 -11.97
C VAL A 92 -8.35 -2.21 -10.93
N LEU A 93 -8.30 -0.94 -11.35
CA LEU A 93 -8.06 0.20 -10.45
C LEU A 93 -9.14 0.29 -9.36
N ARG A 94 -10.41 0.13 -9.73
CA ARG A 94 -11.51 0.10 -8.77
C ARG A 94 -11.39 -1.08 -7.80
N ASN A 95 -11.11 -2.29 -8.29
CA ASN A 95 -10.97 -3.47 -7.46
C ASN A 95 -9.79 -3.32 -6.49
N TYR A 96 -8.66 -2.81 -6.97
CA TYR A 96 -7.48 -2.52 -6.16
C TYR A 96 -7.80 -1.59 -4.97
N ALA A 97 -8.52 -0.49 -5.23
CA ALA A 97 -8.95 0.41 -4.16
C ALA A 97 -9.92 -0.26 -3.17
N MET A 98 -10.85 -1.09 -3.67
CA MET A 98 -11.82 -1.78 -2.84
C MET A 98 -11.19 -2.87 -1.97
N GLU A 99 -10.11 -3.50 -2.40
CA GLU A 99 -9.40 -4.50 -1.60
C GLU A 99 -8.81 -3.92 -0.32
N TYR A 100 -8.37 -2.67 -0.33
CA TYR A 100 -7.98 -1.97 0.90
C TYR A 100 -9.14 -1.89 1.89
N VAL A 101 -10.31 -1.47 1.43
CA VAL A 101 -11.49 -1.30 2.29
C VAL A 101 -11.95 -2.65 2.84
N THR A 102 -12.01 -3.68 1.99
CA THR A 102 -12.47 -5.02 2.37
C THR A 102 -11.47 -5.76 3.26
N SER A 103 -10.21 -5.38 3.26
CA SER A 103 -9.17 -6.03 4.07
C SER A 103 -8.94 -5.31 5.40
N ILE A 104 -8.89 -3.97 5.42
CA ILE A 104 -8.54 -3.22 6.63
C ILE A 104 -9.61 -3.35 7.72
N VAL A 105 -10.88 -3.39 7.36
CA VAL A 105 -11.98 -3.46 8.34
C VAL A 105 -11.96 -4.79 9.10
N PRO A 106 -11.93 -5.98 8.45
CA PRO A 106 -11.79 -7.25 9.14
C PRO A 106 -10.53 -7.34 9.99
N GLU A 107 -9.39 -6.85 9.51
CA GLU A 107 -8.15 -6.86 10.29
C GLU A 107 -8.23 -5.96 11.53
N THR A 108 -8.86 -4.80 11.41
CA THR A 108 -9.08 -3.92 12.55
C THR A 108 -9.96 -4.61 13.61
N ILE A 109 -11.02 -5.28 13.18
CA ILE A 109 -11.91 -6.04 14.07
C ILE A 109 -11.17 -7.24 14.69
N ARG A 110 -10.35 -7.93 13.92
CA ARG A 110 -9.55 -9.08 14.40
C ARG A 110 -8.57 -8.67 15.50
N VAL A 111 -7.93 -7.51 15.36
CA VAL A 111 -6.91 -7.03 16.31
C VAL A 111 -7.52 -6.40 17.56
N LEU A 112 -8.56 -5.58 17.38
CA LEU A 112 -9.17 -4.78 18.47
C LEU A 112 -10.42 -5.42 19.07
N GLY A 113 -10.94 -6.47 18.46
CA GLY A 113 -12.24 -7.03 18.79
C GLY A 113 -13.41 -6.34 18.07
N PRO A 114 -14.60 -6.98 18.10
CA PRO A 114 -15.74 -6.50 17.32
C PRO A 114 -16.29 -5.15 17.78
N GLU A 115 -16.25 -4.85 19.06
CA GLU A 115 -16.78 -3.62 19.62
C GLU A 115 -15.89 -2.41 19.28
N GLU A 116 -14.63 -2.44 19.69
CA GLU A 116 -13.71 -1.34 19.45
C GLU A 116 -13.33 -1.21 17.98
N GLY A 117 -13.02 -2.32 17.31
CA GLY A 117 -12.70 -2.34 15.89
C GLY A 117 -13.87 -1.90 15.01
N GLY A 118 -15.09 -2.32 15.35
CA GLY A 118 -16.31 -1.87 14.67
C GLY A 118 -16.57 -0.38 14.87
N HIS A 119 -16.37 0.12 16.09
CA HIS A 119 -16.51 1.55 16.39
C HIS A 119 -15.49 2.39 15.57
N LEU A 120 -14.24 1.99 15.58
CA LEU A 120 -13.16 2.69 14.85
C LEU A 120 -13.39 2.69 13.34
N ALA A 121 -13.73 1.55 12.76
CA ALA A 121 -14.05 1.45 11.33
C ALA A 121 -15.25 2.32 10.95
N GLY A 122 -16.31 2.31 11.76
CA GLY A 122 -17.48 3.16 11.58
C GLY A 122 -17.18 4.65 11.74
N ALA A 123 -16.31 5.02 12.67
CA ALA A 123 -15.87 6.41 12.83
C ALA A 123 -15.07 6.89 11.61
N ALA A 124 -14.13 6.07 11.13
CA ALA A 124 -13.34 6.36 9.93
C ALA A 124 -14.22 6.52 8.69
N ALA A 125 -15.22 5.66 8.50
CA ALA A 125 -16.14 5.74 7.37
C ALA A 125 -17.02 7.01 7.38
N ARG A 126 -17.33 7.54 8.56
CA ARG A 126 -18.12 8.77 8.73
C ARG A 126 -17.30 10.05 8.67
N THR A 127 -15.97 9.95 8.72
CA THR A 127 -15.11 11.15 8.72
C THR A 127 -15.02 11.73 7.32
N PRO A 128 -15.46 13.00 7.09
CA PRO A 128 -15.37 13.62 5.79
C PRO A 128 -13.93 13.68 5.29
N ARG A 129 -13.73 13.42 4.00
CA ARG A 129 -12.42 13.47 3.34
C ARG A 129 -11.62 14.74 3.63
N THR A 130 -12.30 15.89 3.71
CA THR A 130 -11.72 17.20 4.01
C THR A 130 -11.11 17.31 5.41
N LYS A 131 -11.52 16.48 6.37
CA LYS A 131 -10.95 16.44 7.72
C LYS A 131 -9.75 15.50 7.82
N LEU A 132 -9.71 14.44 6.98
CA LEU A 132 -8.61 13.46 6.98
C LEU A 132 -7.40 13.95 6.20
N TRP A 133 -7.61 14.80 5.18
CA TRP A 133 -6.55 15.26 4.28
C TRP A 133 -6.64 16.78 4.12
N PRO A 134 -5.88 17.55 4.90
CA PRO A 134 -5.73 18.98 4.61
C PRO A 134 -5.23 19.17 3.18
N ASN A 135 -5.79 20.13 2.45
CA ASN A 135 -5.48 20.39 1.03
C ASN A 135 -3.98 20.48 0.68
N ARG A 136 -3.12 20.78 1.66
CA ARG A 136 -1.66 20.79 1.48
C ARG A 136 -1.06 19.40 1.19
N LEU A 137 -1.60 18.33 1.79
CA LEU A 137 -1.11 16.97 1.53
C LEU A 137 -1.60 16.43 0.19
N VAL A 138 -2.83 16.77 -0.21
CA VAL A 138 -3.35 16.38 -1.53
C VAL A 138 -2.53 17.04 -2.63
N ASN A 139 -2.15 18.32 -2.46
CA ASN A 139 -1.32 19.03 -3.45
C ASN A 139 0.13 18.52 -3.48
N ALA A 140 0.71 18.10 -2.34
CA ALA A 140 2.05 17.49 -2.31
C ALA A 140 2.07 16.16 -3.03
N VAL A 141 1.10 15.29 -2.77
CA VAL A 141 1.00 13.97 -3.41
C VAL A 141 0.70 14.08 -4.91
N THR A 142 -0.10 15.07 -5.33
CA THR A 142 -0.42 15.28 -6.77
C THR A 142 0.67 16.01 -7.54
N ASN A 143 1.55 16.78 -6.86
CA ASN A 143 2.61 17.53 -7.52
C ASN A 143 3.96 16.80 -7.53
N GLU A 144 4.17 15.80 -6.66
CA GLU A 144 5.42 15.03 -6.59
C GLU A 144 5.40 13.73 -7.40
N TRP A 145 4.23 13.27 -7.82
CA TRP A 145 4.19 12.21 -8.81
C TRP A 145 4.46 12.81 -10.19
N PRO A 146 5.52 12.38 -10.89
CA PRO A 146 5.70 12.77 -12.28
C PRO A 146 4.37 12.47 -12.96
N SER A 147 3.81 13.47 -13.61
CA SER A 147 2.53 13.40 -14.30
C SER A 147 2.54 12.17 -15.24
N VAL A 148 2.08 11.05 -14.74
CA VAL A 148 1.52 10.03 -15.59
C VAL A 148 0.30 10.72 -16.18
N ALA A 149 0.47 11.31 -17.33
CA ALA A 149 -0.64 11.85 -18.09
C ALA A 149 -1.59 10.68 -18.34
N TRP A 150 -2.66 10.62 -17.56
CA TRP A 150 -3.75 9.69 -17.80
C TRP A 150 -4.41 10.14 -19.09
N PRO A 151 -4.36 9.35 -20.17
CA PRO A 151 -5.08 9.71 -21.38
C PRO A 151 -6.58 9.66 -21.06
N GLY A 152 -7.24 10.81 -21.04
CA GLY A 152 -8.71 10.89 -20.97
C GLY A 152 -9.33 11.80 -19.93
N GLY A 153 -8.60 12.60 -19.16
CA GLY A 153 -9.16 13.58 -18.24
C GLY A 153 -9.39 14.95 -18.88
N SER A 154 -10.38 15.08 -19.74
CA SER A 154 -10.92 16.40 -20.06
C SER A 154 -11.86 16.83 -18.94
N HIS A 155 -11.43 17.76 -18.11
CA HIS A 155 -12.30 18.51 -17.22
C HIS A 155 -13.06 19.56 -18.06
N THR A 156 -14.35 19.35 -18.21
CA THR A 156 -15.33 20.40 -18.43
C THR A 156 -16.18 20.51 -17.18
#